data_be9339c55cd46119bbdf6f7ee5be502b
#
_entry.id   be9339c55cd46119bbdf6f7ee5be502b
#
_cell.length_a   1.000
_cell.length_b   1.000
_cell.length_c   1.000
_cell.angle_alpha   90.00
_cell.angle_beta   90.00
_cell.angle_gamma   90.00
#
_symmetry.space_group_name_H-M   'P 1'
#
loop_
_entity.id
_entity.type
_entity.pdbx_description
1 polymer ?
#
loop_
_entity_poly.entity_id
_entity_poly.type
_entity_poly.pdbx_seq_one_letter_code
_entity_poly.pdbx_strand_id
1 'polypeptide(L)'
;MFGYLIPPTERSQLDWQPDKSYKKGNVIILDNTLQVAIQTFESGDTINLKNWEVYTKHDYTTFNATHTWVEFINRLLGAISGLIVLGLFVRSLWWIRKQSLLPIFSFFAVVGMGVQAWLGKTVVDSNLLPSKISLHMIMALLIVSVLLFVRAKSHGKQLKQPSKNLLMLIVGSFVLTLIQFGLGVDVRQFIDYQIKQAGSNAPQLWLDRPEISFYVHRSLSLAVVVLSVWIYKLVVKESLTQKYIQFIIGCILVEIILGILMYYVDFPWGTQPLHLLIAALLFSAQLYWLLRIKLKSYDFSI
;
A
#
# COMPACT_ATOMS: atom_id res chain seq x y z
N MET A 1 -15.43 7.31 11.21
CA MET A 1 -15.96 5.93 11.18
C MET A 1 -17.15 5.87 12.10
N PHE A 2 -18.22 5.19 11.70
CA PHE A 2 -19.49 5.17 12.44
C PHE A 2 -20.06 6.57 12.77
N GLY A 3 -19.71 7.61 11.99
CA GLY A 3 -20.10 8.99 12.24
C GLY A 3 -19.32 9.71 13.36
N TYR A 4 -18.32 9.06 13.95
CA TYR A 4 -17.43 9.64 14.97
C TYR A 4 -16.07 10.02 14.40
N LEU A 5 -15.46 11.08 14.96
CA LEU A 5 -14.12 11.53 14.56
C LEU A 5 -13.05 10.51 14.98
N ILE A 6 -13.18 9.97 16.20
CA ILE A 6 -12.34 8.91 16.74
C ILE A 6 -13.16 7.62 16.72
N PRO A 7 -12.65 6.51 16.17
CA PRO A 7 -13.41 5.27 16.12
C PRO A 7 -13.65 4.70 17.52
N PRO A 8 -14.77 4.00 17.73
CA PRO A 8 -15.05 3.34 18.99
C PRO A 8 -14.03 2.23 19.26
N THR A 9 -13.72 2.03 20.55
CA THR A 9 -12.82 0.97 21.04
C THR A 9 -13.59 -0.26 21.48
N GLU A 10 -14.87 -0.09 21.87
CA GLU A 10 -15.73 -1.14 22.38
C GLU A 10 -17.09 -1.08 21.71
N ARG A 11 -17.74 -2.25 21.61
CA ARG A 11 -19.09 -2.36 21.04
C ARG A 11 -20.12 -1.52 21.83
N SER A 12 -19.99 -1.48 23.16
CA SER A 12 -20.89 -0.74 24.07
C SER A 12 -20.99 0.76 23.74
N GLN A 13 -19.95 1.33 23.11
CA GLN A 13 -19.96 2.74 22.68
C GLN A 13 -20.88 2.97 21.48
N LEU A 14 -21.26 1.91 20.78
CA LEU A 14 -22.23 1.92 19.67
C LEU A 14 -23.63 1.53 20.11
N ASP A 15 -23.84 1.14 21.36
CA ASP A 15 -25.19 0.89 21.87
C ASP A 15 -25.94 2.22 22.00
N TRP A 16 -27.26 2.17 21.76
CA TRP A 16 -28.11 3.33 21.98
C TRP A 16 -28.07 3.77 23.46
N GLN A 17 -28.02 5.07 23.68
CA GLN A 17 -27.98 5.68 25.03
C GLN A 17 -29.09 6.75 25.13
N PRO A 18 -29.82 6.81 26.26
CA PRO A 18 -30.72 7.91 26.54
C PRO A 18 -29.94 9.24 26.77
N ASP A 19 -30.63 10.36 26.63
CA ASP A 19 -30.11 11.72 26.86
C ASP A 19 -28.81 12.05 26.16
N LYS A 20 -28.59 11.45 24.98
CA LYS A 20 -27.40 11.63 24.16
C LYS A 20 -27.72 12.40 22.88
N SER A 21 -26.86 13.37 22.55
CA SER A 21 -26.94 14.05 21.25
C SER A 21 -26.32 13.18 20.15
N TYR A 22 -27.17 12.78 19.20
CA TYR A 22 -26.77 12.08 17.99
C TYR A 22 -26.74 13.02 16.80
N LYS A 23 -25.61 13.05 16.10
CA LYS A 23 -25.47 13.84 14.87
C LYS A 23 -25.88 12.99 13.66
N LYS A 24 -26.38 13.64 12.62
CA LYS A 24 -26.64 12.97 11.34
C LYS A 24 -25.42 12.18 10.89
N GLY A 25 -25.60 10.89 10.60
CA GLY A 25 -24.53 9.96 10.22
C GLY A 25 -23.89 9.19 11.38
N ASN A 26 -24.26 9.46 12.65
CA ASN A 26 -23.85 8.60 13.75
C ASN A 26 -24.50 7.21 13.58
N VAL A 27 -23.73 6.17 13.87
CA VAL A 27 -24.18 4.77 13.75
C VAL A 27 -24.28 4.16 15.13
N ILE A 28 -25.35 3.42 15.35
CA ILE A 28 -25.57 2.58 16.54
C ILE A 28 -25.80 1.13 16.12
N ILE A 29 -25.66 0.20 17.07
CA ILE A 29 -26.06 -1.20 16.92
C ILE A 29 -27.36 -1.40 17.66
N LEU A 30 -28.40 -1.80 16.94
CA LEU A 30 -29.70 -2.17 17.47
C LEU A 30 -30.09 -3.56 16.95
N ASP A 31 -30.40 -4.49 17.80
CA ASP A 31 -30.79 -5.87 17.44
C ASP A 31 -29.83 -6.53 16.44
N ASN A 32 -28.52 -6.37 16.70
CA ASN A 32 -27.41 -6.83 15.82
C ASN A 32 -27.42 -6.22 14.40
N THR A 33 -28.18 -5.16 14.17
CA THR A 33 -28.18 -4.39 12.91
C THR A 33 -27.56 -3.00 13.13
N LEU A 34 -26.83 -2.53 12.13
CA LEU A 34 -26.33 -1.17 12.14
C LEU A 34 -27.43 -0.20 11.72
N GLN A 35 -27.67 0.83 12.54
CA GLN A 35 -28.64 1.89 12.28
C GLN A 35 -27.89 3.23 12.18
N VAL A 36 -28.24 4.05 11.20
CA VAL A 36 -27.65 5.38 11.01
C VAL A 36 -28.64 6.48 11.31
N ALA A 37 -28.22 7.48 12.07
CA ALA A 37 -29.02 8.67 12.34
C ALA A 37 -29.24 9.49 11.06
N ILE A 38 -30.50 9.69 10.66
CA ILE A 38 -30.87 10.44 9.45
C ILE A 38 -30.85 11.95 9.66
N GLN A 39 -30.93 12.39 10.91
CA GLN A 39 -30.87 13.81 11.33
C GLN A 39 -30.12 13.95 12.65
N THR A 40 -29.81 15.18 13.04
CA THR A 40 -29.26 15.50 14.37
C THR A 40 -30.41 15.63 15.35
N PHE A 41 -30.36 14.93 16.49
CA PHE A 41 -31.40 14.95 17.51
C PHE A 41 -30.82 14.57 18.88
N GLU A 42 -31.55 14.86 19.95
CA GLU A 42 -31.30 14.36 21.29
C GLU A 42 -32.21 13.16 21.56
N SER A 43 -31.66 12.06 22.09
CA SER A 43 -32.44 10.87 22.47
C SER A 43 -33.17 11.14 23.79
N GLY A 44 -34.40 10.67 23.87
CA GLY A 44 -35.14 10.64 25.14
C GLY A 44 -34.96 9.32 25.87
N ASP A 45 -35.87 8.99 26.78
CA ASP A 45 -35.85 7.76 27.57
C ASP A 45 -36.09 6.48 26.72
N THR A 46 -36.66 6.62 25.54
CA THR A 46 -36.97 5.50 24.63
C THR A 46 -36.44 5.79 23.22
N ILE A 47 -36.08 4.71 22.51
CA ILE A 47 -35.61 4.83 21.14
C ILE A 47 -36.76 5.21 20.19
N ASN A 48 -36.58 6.28 19.41
CA ASN A 48 -37.49 6.66 18.35
C ASN A 48 -36.92 6.18 16.99
N LEU A 49 -37.47 5.07 16.49
CA LEU A 49 -37.01 4.45 15.23
C LEU A 49 -37.18 5.36 14.01
N LYS A 50 -38.01 6.42 14.06
CA LYS A 50 -38.16 7.40 12.96
C LYS A 50 -36.87 8.22 12.71
N ASN A 51 -35.97 8.28 13.68
CA ASN A 51 -34.69 8.99 13.56
C ASN A 51 -33.56 8.12 12.99
N TRP A 52 -33.83 6.85 12.75
CA TRP A 52 -32.85 5.85 12.36
C TRP A 52 -33.25 5.16 11.05
N GLU A 53 -32.24 4.82 10.26
CA GLU A 53 -32.37 4.03 9.04
C GLU A 53 -31.34 2.91 9.05
N VAL A 54 -31.68 1.75 8.51
CA VAL A 54 -30.75 0.61 8.41
C VAL A 54 -29.54 1.02 7.57
N TYR A 55 -28.36 0.83 8.13
CA TYR A 55 -27.13 1.13 7.44
C TYR A 55 -26.78 0.05 6.41
N THR A 56 -26.97 0.38 5.13
CA THR A 56 -26.81 -0.59 4.02
C THR A 56 -25.51 -0.44 3.23
N LYS A 57 -24.66 0.54 3.59
CA LYS A 57 -23.47 0.84 2.80
C LYS A 57 -22.34 -0.20 2.90
N HIS A 58 -22.30 -0.98 3.97
CA HIS A 58 -21.28 -2.02 4.20
C HIS A 58 -21.91 -3.20 4.93
N ASP A 59 -21.54 -4.42 4.54
CA ASP A 59 -21.98 -5.68 5.16
C ASP A 59 -21.32 -5.99 6.52
N TYR A 60 -20.95 -4.97 7.29
CA TYR A 60 -20.41 -5.18 8.64
C TYR A 60 -21.53 -5.56 9.62
N THR A 61 -21.80 -6.83 9.74
CA THR A 61 -22.77 -7.34 10.71
C THR A 61 -22.22 -7.40 12.13
N THR A 62 -20.90 -7.38 12.31
CA THR A 62 -20.26 -7.45 13.62
C THR A 62 -19.17 -6.37 13.76
N PHE A 63 -19.25 -5.61 14.85
CA PHE A 63 -18.21 -4.64 15.21
C PHE A 63 -16.91 -5.35 15.60
N ASN A 64 -15.79 -4.96 14.97
CA ASN A 64 -14.45 -5.39 15.32
C ASN A 64 -13.56 -4.16 15.55
N ALA A 65 -13.20 -3.91 16.80
CA ALA A 65 -12.41 -2.77 17.19
C ALA A 65 -11.03 -2.74 16.47
N THR A 66 -10.35 -3.89 16.38
CA THR A 66 -9.03 -3.99 15.75
C THR A 66 -9.10 -3.60 14.28
N HIS A 67 -10.05 -4.15 13.51
CA HIS A 67 -10.23 -3.78 12.10
C HIS A 67 -10.54 -2.30 11.93
N THR A 68 -11.41 -1.76 12.79
CA THR A 68 -11.81 -0.34 12.77
C THR A 68 -10.62 0.57 13.03
N TRP A 69 -9.77 0.23 14.00
CA TRP A 69 -8.57 1.02 14.32
C TRP A 69 -7.48 0.90 13.27
N VAL A 70 -7.25 -0.27 12.69
CA VAL A 70 -6.31 -0.46 11.58
C VAL A 70 -6.72 0.39 10.38
N GLU A 71 -8.00 0.40 10.03
CA GLU A 71 -8.52 1.25 8.95
C GLU A 71 -8.34 2.74 9.26
N PHE A 72 -8.65 3.17 10.49
CA PHE A 72 -8.47 4.57 10.90
C PHE A 72 -7.01 5.01 10.83
N ILE A 73 -6.09 4.20 11.38
CA ILE A 73 -4.64 4.48 11.34
C ILE A 73 -4.15 4.57 9.90
N ASN A 74 -4.60 3.66 9.02
CA ASN A 74 -4.23 3.69 7.61
C ASN A 74 -4.69 4.99 6.93
N ARG A 75 -5.91 5.45 7.19
CA ARG A 75 -6.43 6.73 6.67
C ARG A 75 -5.64 7.92 7.23
N LEU A 76 -5.29 7.89 8.52
CA LEU A 76 -4.49 8.94 9.17
C LEU A 76 -3.09 9.03 8.56
N LEU A 77 -2.41 7.89 8.37
CA LEU A 77 -1.11 7.82 7.69
C LEU A 77 -1.20 8.36 6.25
N GLY A 78 -2.28 8.05 5.54
CA GLY A 78 -2.55 8.59 4.21
C GLY A 78 -2.68 10.12 4.21
N ALA A 79 -3.42 10.68 5.17
CA ALA A 79 -3.59 12.13 5.32
C ALA A 79 -2.26 12.82 5.66
N ILE A 80 -1.50 12.28 6.62
CA ILE A 80 -0.17 12.80 6.98
C ILE A 80 0.78 12.74 5.77
N SER A 81 0.81 11.64 5.04
CA SER A 81 1.61 11.49 3.83
C SER A 81 1.24 12.53 2.77
N GLY A 82 -0.07 12.80 2.58
CA GLY A 82 -0.56 13.84 1.68
C GLY A 82 -0.07 15.23 2.07
N LEU A 83 -0.09 15.57 3.36
CA LEU A 83 0.42 16.85 3.88
C LEU A 83 1.94 16.98 3.67
N ILE A 84 2.70 15.89 3.89
CA ILE A 84 4.15 15.88 3.64
C ILE A 84 4.45 16.09 2.16
N VAL A 85 3.72 15.43 1.26
CA VAL A 85 3.89 15.58 -0.20
C VAL A 85 3.48 16.99 -0.64
N LEU A 86 2.43 17.58 -0.07
CA LEU A 86 2.06 18.98 -0.30
C LEU A 86 3.19 19.93 0.16
N GLY A 87 3.75 19.71 1.35
CA GLY A 87 4.91 20.45 1.85
C GLY A 87 6.12 20.35 0.92
N LEU A 88 6.39 19.14 0.38
CA LEU A 88 7.43 18.93 -0.63
C LEU A 88 7.17 19.77 -1.89
N PHE A 89 5.94 19.78 -2.39
CA PHE A 89 5.55 20.60 -3.55
C PHE A 89 5.76 22.08 -3.28
N VAL A 90 5.23 22.62 -2.18
CA VAL A 90 5.42 24.02 -1.79
C VAL A 90 6.91 24.36 -1.68
N ARG A 91 7.71 23.50 -1.03
CA ARG A 91 9.17 23.70 -0.92
C ARG A 91 9.86 23.67 -2.28
N SER A 92 9.39 22.87 -3.23
CA SER A 92 9.97 22.77 -4.57
C SER A 92 9.76 24.03 -5.42
N LEU A 93 8.74 24.85 -5.13
CA LEU A 93 8.46 26.09 -5.86
C LEU A 93 9.61 27.11 -5.76
N TRP A 94 10.38 27.12 -4.65
CA TRP A 94 11.57 27.99 -4.55
C TRP A 94 12.66 27.68 -5.59
N TRP A 95 12.59 26.47 -6.18
CA TRP A 95 13.57 26.02 -7.18
C TRP A 95 13.05 26.10 -8.62
N ILE A 96 11.83 26.64 -8.84
CA ILE A 96 11.17 26.63 -10.15
C ILE A 96 12.02 27.31 -11.25
N ARG A 97 12.72 28.38 -10.91
CA ARG A 97 13.59 29.11 -11.86
C ARG A 97 14.89 28.36 -12.17
N LYS A 98 15.39 27.56 -11.23
CA LYS A 98 16.66 26.79 -11.39
C LYS A 98 16.39 25.39 -11.94
N GLN A 99 15.24 24.81 -11.61
CA GLN A 99 14.89 23.42 -11.94
C GLN A 99 13.38 23.20 -12.01
N SER A 100 12.81 23.52 -13.16
CA SER A 100 11.35 23.38 -13.37
C SER A 100 10.80 21.96 -13.21
N LEU A 101 11.63 20.92 -13.39
CA LEU A 101 11.18 19.53 -13.24
C LEU A 101 10.80 19.16 -11.80
N LEU A 102 11.48 19.74 -10.79
CA LEU A 102 11.19 19.39 -9.39
C LEU A 102 9.77 19.80 -8.97
N PRO A 103 9.31 21.06 -9.15
CA PRO A 103 7.94 21.42 -8.83
C PRO A 103 6.90 20.71 -9.71
N ILE A 104 7.20 20.46 -11.00
CA ILE A 104 6.29 19.73 -11.89
C ILE A 104 6.05 18.32 -11.36
N PHE A 105 7.09 17.54 -11.07
CA PHE A 105 6.92 16.18 -10.55
C PHE A 105 6.37 16.16 -9.13
N SER A 106 6.74 17.13 -8.28
CA SER A 106 6.13 17.27 -6.95
C SER A 106 4.63 17.58 -7.02
N PHE A 107 4.20 18.40 -8.01
CA PHE A 107 2.79 18.64 -8.28
C PHE A 107 2.07 17.35 -8.71
N PHE A 108 2.65 16.57 -9.62
CA PHE A 108 2.08 15.27 -9.99
C PHE A 108 1.97 14.32 -8.81
N ALA A 109 2.92 14.36 -7.85
CA ALA A 109 2.80 13.59 -6.62
C ALA A 109 1.58 14.04 -5.77
N VAL A 110 1.33 15.35 -5.65
CA VAL A 110 0.15 15.87 -4.95
C VAL A 110 -1.16 15.44 -5.63
N VAL A 111 -1.24 15.57 -6.96
CA VAL A 111 -2.39 15.08 -7.73
C VAL A 111 -2.57 13.58 -7.53
N GLY A 112 -1.47 12.82 -7.59
CA GLY A 112 -1.46 11.38 -7.31
C GLY A 112 -2.01 11.04 -5.94
N MET A 113 -1.64 11.79 -4.89
CA MET A 113 -2.20 11.60 -3.54
C MET A 113 -3.71 11.86 -3.49
N GLY A 114 -4.21 12.85 -4.24
CA GLY A 114 -5.65 13.09 -4.38
C GLY A 114 -6.38 11.90 -5.04
N VAL A 115 -5.82 11.40 -6.16
CA VAL A 115 -6.35 10.20 -6.84
C VAL A 115 -6.28 8.97 -5.93
N GLN A 116 -5.18 8.81 -5.18
CA GLN A 116 -5.02 7.73 -4.21
C GLN A 116 -6.10 7.75 -3.11
N ALA A 117 -6.41 8.94 -2.58
CA ALA A 117 -7.48 9.10 -1.60
C ALA A 117 -8.86 8.75 -2.19
N TRP A 118 -9.13 9.17 -3.42
CA TRP A 118 -10.35 8.82 -4.14
C TRP A 118 -10.43 7.31 -4.41
N LEU A 119 -9.35 6.67 -4.88
CA LEU A 119 -9.29 5.23 -5.06
C LEU A 119 -9.50 4.48 -3.74
N GLY A 120 -8.89 4.94 -2.63
CA GLY A 120 -9.11 4.37 -1.30
C GLY A 120 -10.58 4.40 -0.88
N LYS A 121 -11.30 5.51 -1.18
CA LYS A 121 -12.74 5.58 -0.99
C LYS A 121 -13.46 4.53 -1.84
N THR A 122 -13.12 4.38 -3.13
CA THR A 122 -13.78 3.40 -4.02
C THR A 122 -13.53 1.95 -3.59
N VAL A 123 -12.38 1.64 -2.96
CA VAL A 123 -12.10 0.32 -2.37
C VAL A 123 -13.10 0.02 -1.26
N VAL A 124 -13.33 0.98 -0.36
CA VAL A 124 -14.30 0.81 0.74
C VAL A 124 -15.73 0.74 0.20
N ASP A 125 -16.12 1.66 -0.69
CA ASP A 125 -17.47 1.71 -1.29
C ASP A 125 -17.81 0.43 -2.10
N SER A 126 -16.81 -0.29 -2.62
CA SER A 126 -16.98 -1.55 -3.36
C SER A 126 -16.92 -2.81 -2.49
N ASN A 127 -16.97 -2.67 -1.16
CA ASN A 127 -16.81 -3.76 -0.21
C ASN A 127 -15.53 -4.59 -0.47
N LEU A 128 -14.38 -3.90 -0.57
CA LEU A 128 -13.05 -4.48 -0.76
C LEU A 128 -12.95 -5.37 -2.02
N LEU A 129 -13.46 -4.87 -3.14
CA LEU A 129 -13.32 -5.58 -4.42
C LEU A 129 -11.83 -5.74 -4.80
N PRO A 130 -11.34 -6.98 -5.05
CA PRO A 130 -9.92 -7.25 -5.29
C PRO A 130 -9.28 -6.39 -6.38
N SER A 131 -9.99 -6.17 -7.50
CA SER A 131 -9.52 -5.31 -8.61
C SER A 131 -9.32 -3.84 -8.18
N LYS A 132 -10.18 -3.32 -7.30
CA LYS A 132 -10.05 -1.94 -6.77
C LYS A 132 -8.85 -1.83 -5.84
N ILE A 133 -8.61 -2.85 -5.02
CA ILE A 133 -7.42 -2.92 -4.15
C ILE A 133 -6.15 -2.94 -5.00
N SER A 134 -6.11 -3.74 -6.07
CA SER A 134 -4.97 -3.82 -6.99
C SER A 134 -4.68 -2.49 -7.67
N LEU A 135 -5.72 -1.79 -8.14
CA LEU A 135 -5.57 -0.47 -8.75
C LEU A 135 -5.02 0.57 -7.76
N HIS A 136 -5.51 0.54 -6.52
CA HIS A 136 -5.01 1.38 -5.43
C HIS A 136 -3.52 1.12 -5.13
N MET A 137 -3.10 -0.15 -5.13
CA MET A 137 -1.70 -0.54 -4.97
C MET A 137 -0.80 -0.04 -6.11
N ILE A 138 -1.23 -0.21 -7.37
CA ILE A 138 -0.49 0.28 -8.54
C ILE A 138 -0.33 1.80 -8.47
N MET A 139 -1.38 2.53 -8.13
CA MET A 139 -1.32 3.98 -7.98
C MET A 139 -0.33 4.41 -6.89
N ALA A 140 -0.26 3.68 -5.76
CA ALA A 140 0.73 3.93 -4.73
C ALA A 140 2.16 3.79 -5.25
N LEU A 141 2.47 2.75 -6.05
CA LEU A 141 3.79 2.58 -6.68
C LEU A 141 4.12 3.69 -7.67
N LEU A 142 3.12 4.21 -8.41
CA LEU A 142 3.31 5.35 -9.31
C LEU A 142 3.68 6.62 -8.52
N ILE A 143 2.99 6.90 -7.42
CA ILE A 143 3.33 8.04 -6.54
C ILE A 143 4.75 7.90 -5.99
N VAL A 144 5.10 6.71 -5.48
CA VAL A 144 6.45 6.42 -4.99
C VAL A 144 7.48 6.62 -6.11
N SER A 145 7.20 6.20 -7.34
CA SER A 145 8.10 6.39 -8.49
C SER A 145 8.35 7.86 -8.77
N VAL A 146 7.32 8.70 -8.73
CA VAL A 146 7.45 10.16 -8.89
C VAL A 146 8.29 10.77 -7.77
N LEU A 147 8.05 10.37 -6.52
CA LEU A 147 8.82 10.86 -5.37
C LEU A 147 10.29 10.43 -5.43
N LEU A 148 10.58 9.19 -5.86
CA LEU A 148 11.93 8.71 -6.07
C LEU A 148 12.65 9.46 -7.20
N PHE A 149 11.93 9.84 -8.26
CA PHE A 149 12.48 10.70 -9.31
C PHE A 149 12.85 12.08 -8.75
N VAL A 150 11.95 12.74 -8.00
CA VAL A 150 12.23 14.02 -7.33
C VAL A 150 13.45 13.88 -6.42
N ARG A 151 13.53 12.82 -5.62
CA ARG A 151 14.64 12.52 -4.72
C ARG A 151 15.95 12.29 -5.47
N ALA A 152 15.93 11.54 -6.57
CA ALA A 152 17.14 11.27 -7.37
C ALA A 152 17.66 12.55 -8.05
N LYS A 153 16.77 13.43 -8.51
CA LYS A 153 17.13 14.72 -9.11
C LYS A 153 17.66 15.74 -8.10
N SER A 154 17.14 15.72 -6.87
CA SER A 154 17.53 16.69 -5.83
C SER A 154 18.74 16.25 -5.01
N HIS A 155 19.34 15.08 -5.25
CA HIS A 155 20.38 14.55 -4.37
C HIS A 155 21.69 14.23 -5.09
N GLY A 156 22.75 15.00 -4.72
CA GLY A 156 24.17 14.69 -4.69
C GLY A 156 24.81 13.97 -5.88
N LYS A 157 26.06 13.61 -5.73
CA LYS A 157 26.95 13.07 -6.77
C LYS A 157 26.35 11.90 -7.57
N GLN A 158 26.49 11.94 -8.88
CA GLN A 158 26.15 10.85 -9.80
C GLN A 158 26.95 9.58 -9.41
N LEU A 159 26.33 8.42 -9.52
CA LEU A 159 27.03 7.16 -9.31
C LEU A 159 27.98 6.87 -10.47
N LYS A 160 29.06 6.14 -10.18
CA LYS A 160 29.93 5.58 -11.22
C LYS A 160 29.08 4.72 -12.15
N GLN A 161 29.27 4.92 -13.46
CA GLN A 161 28.47 4.21 -14.47
C GLN A 161 28.91 2.74 -14.53
N PRO A 162 27.96 1.78 -14.50
CA PRO A 162 28.25 0.37 -14.76
C PRO A 162 28.56 0.16 -16.24
N SER A 163 29.20 -0.97 -16.56
CA SER A 163 29.31 -1.42 -17.94
C SER A 163 27.93 -1.58 -18.59
N LYS A 164 27.87 -1.50 -19.93
CA LYS A 164 26.62 -1.64 -20.69
C LYS A 164 25.91 -2.97 -20.37
N ASN A 165 26.68 -4.05 -20.25
CA ASN A 165 26.15 -5.39 -19.95
C ASN A 165 25.55 -5.44 -18.52
N LEU A 166 26.26 -4.88 -17.52
CA LEU A 166 25.74 -4.82 -16.17
C LEU A 166 24.48 -3.94 -16.07
N LEU A 167 24.45 -2.81 -16.78
CA LEU A 167 23.27 -1.96 -16.83
C LEU A 167 22.06 -2.71 -17.43
N MET A 168 22.26 -3.49 -18.50
CA MET A 168 21.17 -4.32 -19.06
C MET A 168 20.66 -5.35 -18.07
N LEU A 169 21.53 -6.00 -17.29
CA LEU A 169 21.13 -6.94 -16.25
C LEU A 169 20.35 -6.25 -15.12
N ILE A 170 20.76 -5.06 -14.69
CA ILE A 170 20.05 -4.28 -13.68
C ILE A 170 18.65 -3.91 -14.17
N VAL A 171 18.52 -3.44 -15.42
CA VAL A 171 17.22 -3.13 -16.04
C VAL A 171 16.38 -4.42 -16.18
N GLY A 172 16.99 -5.52 -16.63
CA GLY A 172 16.31 -6.81 -16.73
C GLY A 172 15.79 -7.31 -15.38
N SER A 173 16.59 -7.16 -14.32
CA SER A 173 16.17 -7.48 -12.95
C SER A 173 14.96 -6.63 -12.50
N PHE A 174 14.94 -5.35 -12.82
CA PHE A 174 13.81 -4.48 -12.52
C PHE A 174 12.54 -4.90 -13.29
N VAL A 175 12.67 -5.19 -14.59
CA VAL A 175 11.54 -5.70 -15.40
C VAL A 175 11.01 -7.03 -14.85
N LEU A 176 11.92 -7.93 -14.47
CA LEU A 176 11.55 -9.21 -13.86
C LEU A 176 10.80 -9.01 -12.54
N THR A 177 11.22 -8.05 -11.71
CA THR A 177 10.49 -7.68 -10.47
C THR A 177 9.10 -7.11 -10.77
N LEU A 178 8.92 -6.33 -11.84
CA LEU A 178 7.59 -5.86 -12.25
C LEU A 178 6.69 -7.02 -12.68
N ILE A 179 7.22 -8.00 -13.40
CA ILE A 179 6.48 -9.23 -13.77
C ILE A 179 6.10 -10.01 -12.50
N GLN A 180 7.05 -10.18 -11.56
CA GLN A 180 6.79 -10.81 -10.26
C GLN A 180 5.70 -10.09 -9.48
N PHE A 181 5.72 -8.76 -9.49
CA PHE A 181 4.69 -7.96 -8.83
C PHE A 181 3.31 -8.21 -9.45
N GLY A 182 3.21 -8.22 -10.80
CA GLY A 182 1.96 -8.54 -11.51
C GLY A 182 1.42 -9.94 -11.15
N LEU A 183 2.28 -10.96 -11.19
CA LEU A 183 1.91 -12.33 -10.78
C LEU A 183 1.48 -12.40 -9.30
N GLY A 184 2.16 -11.65 -8.41
CA GLY A 184 1.78 -11.56 -7.00
C GLY A 184 0.42 -10.91 -6.80
N VAL A 185 0.05 -9.93 -7.62
CA VAL A 185 -1.30 -9.32 -7.63
C VAL A 185 -2.36 -10.35 -8.01
N ASP A 186 -2.12 -11.17 -9.03
CA ASP A 186 -3.03 -12.24 -9.45
C ASP A 186 -3.21 -13.27 -8.34
N VAL A 187 -2.12 -13.75 -7.74
CA VAL A 187 -2.15 -14.68 -6.59
C VAL A 187 -2.96 -14.09 -5.43
N ARG A 188 -2.74 -12.80 -5.13
CA ARG A 188 -3.49 -12.12 -4.08
C ARG A 188 -4.98 -12.04 -4.40
N GLN A 189 -5.37 -11.71 -5.63
CA GLN A 189 -6.80 -11.67 -6.02
C GLN A 189 -7.45 -13.04 -5.86
N PHE A 190 -6.74 -14.11 -6.23
CA PHE A 190 -7.19 -15.48 -5.99
C PHE A 190 -7.42 -15.75 -4.50
N ILE A 191 -6.46 -15.40 -3.62
CA ILE A 191 -6.59 -15.56 -2.17
C ILE A 191 -7.76 -14.74 -1.62
N ASP A 192 -7.92 -13.48 -2.02
CA ASP A 192 -9.03 -12.62 -1.59
C ASP A 192 -10.39 -13.22 -2.00
N TYR A 193 -10.46 -13.90 -3.15
CA TYR A 193 -11.65 -14.62 -3.59
C TYR A 193 -11.92 -15.86 -2.72
N GLN A 194 -10.89 -16.65 -2.41
CA GLN A 194 -11.02 -17.81 -1.52
C GLN A 194 -11.44 -17.42 -0.10
N ILE A 195 -10.90 -16.32 0.43
CA ILE A 195 -11.32 -15.78 1.74
C ILE A 195 -12.82 -15.45 1.74
N LYS A 196 -13.35 -14.88 0.66
CA LYS A 196 -14.79 -14.58 0.54
C LYS A 196 -15.66 -15.84 0.52
N GLN A 197 -15.14 -16.94 -0.04
CA GLN A 197 -15.86 -18.21 -0.12
C GLN A 197 -15.71 -19.09 1.12
N ALA A 198 -14.48 -19.30 1.59
CA ALA A 198 -14.18 -20.19 2.69
C ALA A 198 -14.28 -19.52 4.07
N GLY A 199 -14.27 -18.18 4.10
CA GLY A 199 -14.24 -17.39 5.33
C GLY A 199 -12.82 -17.09 5.83
N SER A 200 -12.72 -16.07 6.69
CA SER A 200 -11.46 -15.62 7.28
C SER A 200 -10.84 -16.58 8.31
N ASN A 201 -11.62 -17.55 8.78
CA ASN A 201 -11.19 -18.51 9.80
C ASN A 201 -10.68 -19.84 9.21
N ALA A 202 -10.54 -19.93 7.89
CA ALA A 202 -10.10 -21.14 7.20
C ALA A 202 -8.86 -20.89 6.31
N PRO A 203 -7.73 -20.41 6.87
CA PRO A 203 -6.55 -19.99 6.09
C PRO A 203 -5.92 -21.18 5.30
N GLN A 204 -6.07 -22.40 5.77
CA GLN A 204 -5.64 -23.61 5.09
C GLN A 204 -6.32 -23.84 3.73
N LEU A 205 -7.46 -23.21 3.48
CA LEU A 205 -8.21 -23.31 2.22
C LEU A 205 -7.89 -22.17 1.23
N TRP A 206 -7.18 -21.13 1.64
CA TRP A 206 -6.97 -19.95 0.79
C TRP A 206 -6.05 -20.21 -0.40
N LEU A 207 -5.19 -21.23 -0.31
CA LEU A 207 -4.36 -21.73 -1.43
C LEU A 207 -4.71 -23.18 -1.82
N ASP A 208 -5.95 -23.63 -1.58
CA ASP A 208 -6.40 -24.90 -2.13
C ASP A 208 -6.55 -24.79 -3.66
N ARG A 209 -5.85 -25.68 -4.38
CA ARG A 209 -5.80 -25.72 -5.86
C ARG A 209 -5.51 -24.34 -6.50
N PRO A 210 -4.35 -23.74 -6.20
CA PRO A 210 -4.02 -22.42 -6.71
C PRO A 210 -3.87 -22.42 -8.23
N GLU A 211 -4.13 -21.28 -8.85
CA GLU A 211 -3.96 -21.09 -10.29
C GLU A 211 -2.49 -21.17 -10.71
N ILE A 212 -2.25 -21.29 -12.02
CA ILE A 212 -0.91 -21.40 -12.61
C ILE A 212 -0.02 -20.19 -12.25
N SER A 213 -0.61 -19.01 -12.08
CA SER A 213 0.08 -17.79 -11.67
C SER A 213 0.85 -17.95 -10.35
N PHE A 214 0.31 -18.71 -9.39
CA PHE A 214 1.00 -19.05 -8.16
C PHE A 214 2.30 -19.84 -8.39
N TYR A 215 2.24 -20.87 -9.21
CA TYR A 215 3.42 -21.72 -9.49
C TYR A 215 4.47 -20.93 -10.27
N VAL A 216 4.05 -20.11 -11.22
CA VAL A 216 4.95 -19.22 -11.99
C VAL A 216 5.58 -18.19 -11.06
N HIS A 217 4.80 -17.50 -10.22
CA HIS A 217 5.29 -16.54 -9.23
C HIS A 217 6.34 -17.16 -8.30
N ARG A 218 6.03 -18.33 -7.74
CA ARG A 218 6.94 -19.08 -6.87
C ARG A 218 8.24 -19.48 -7.58
N SER A 219 8.15 -20.05 -8.79
CA SER A 219 9.32 -20.54 -9.52
C SER A 219 10.20 -19.41 -10.05
N LEU A 220 9.57 -18.31 -10.51
CA LEU A 220 10.27 -17.15 -11.04
C LEU A 220 11.06 -16.42 -9.95
N SER A 221 10.67 -16.54 -8.68
CA SER A 221 11.43 -15.97 -7.54
C SER A 221 12.87 -16.49 -7.48
N LEU A 222 13.11 -17.77 -7.87
CA LEU A 222 14.44 -18.34 -7.94
C LEU A 222 15.31 -17.65 -9.02
N ALA A 223 14.70 -17.33 -10.18
CA ALA A 223 15.40 -16.59 -11.24
C ALA A 223 15.79 -15.19 -10.77
N VAL A 224 14.92 -14.53 -10.00
CA VAL A 224 15.23 -13.22 -9.39
C VAL A 224 16.44 -13.31 -8.45
N VAL A 225 16.51 -14.36 -7.61
CA VAL A 225 17.67 -14.60 -6.73
C VAL A 225 18.94 -14.79 -7.53
N VAL A 226 18.94 -15.73 -8.50
CA VAL A 226 20.13 -16.06 -9.32
C VAL A 226 20.63 -14.82 -10.05
N LEU A 227 19.73 -14.06 -10.67
CA LEU A 227 20.07 -12.83 -11.37
C LEU A 227 20.65 -11.77 -10.42
N SER A 228 20.07 -11.61 -9.22
CA SER A 228 20.55 -10.65 -8.23
C SER A 228 21.94 -11.01 -7.68
N VAL A 229 22.22 -12.30 -7.45
CA VAL A 229 23.55 -12.78 -7.05
C VAL A 229 24.56 -12.56 -8.18
N TRP A 230 24.16 -12.77 -9.43
CA TRP A 230 25.03 -12.51 -10.58
C TRP A 230 25.36 -11.03 -10.71
N ILE A 231 24.35 -10.15 -10.61
CA ILE A 231 24.54 -8.69 -10.58
C ILE A 231 25.49 -8.30 -9.44
N TYR A 232 25.33 -8.86 -8.24
CA TYR A 232 26.22 -8.59 -7.11
C TYR A 232 27.69 -8.90 -7.44
N LYS A 233 27.98 -10.07 -8.02
CA LYS A 233 29.34 -10.45 -8.45
C LYS A 233 29.94 -9.45 -9.44
N LEU A 234 29.13 -8.99 -10.41
CA LEU A 234 29.58 -8.00 -11.39
C LEU A 234 29.80 -6.60 -10.78
N VAL A 235 28.92 -6.19 -9.86
CA VAL A 235 29.07 -4.92 -9.10
C VAL A 235 30.39 -4.92 -8.32
N VAL A 236 30.75 -6.03 -7.67
CA VAL A 236 32.03 -6.19 -6.97
C VAL A 236 33.20 -6.14 -7.95
N LYS A 237 33.12 -6.88 -9.06
CA LYS A 237 34.17 -6.93 -10.10
C LYS A 237 34.43 -5.55 -10.70
N GLU A 238 33.38 -4.74 -10.92
CA GLU A 238 33.53 -3.39 -11.48
C GLU A 238 33.87 -2.31 -10.42
N SER A 239 34.08 -2.71 -9.16
CA SER A 239 34.36 -1.81 -8.02
C SER A 239 33.29 -0.70 -7.89
N LEU A 240 32.02 -1.08 -8.01
CA LEU A 240 30.87 -0.20 -7.83
C LEU A 240 30.34 -0.25 -6.40
N THR A 241 29.48 0.72 -6.05
CA THR A 241 28.82 0.78 -4.74
C THR A 241 27.87 -0.39 -4.55
N GLN A 242 28.15 -1.26 -3.58
CA GLN A 242 27.42 -2.51 -3.33
C GLN A 242 26.12 -2.33 -2.55
N LYS A 243 25.95 -1.23 -1.81
CA LYS A 243 24.83 -1.01 -0.87
C LYS A 243 23.44 -1.23 -1.49
N TYR A 244 23.25 -0.85 -2.76
CA TYR A 244 21.95 -1.00 -3.42
C TYR A 244 21.62 -2.48 -3.67
N ILE A 245 22.56 -3.23 -4.24
CA ILE A 245 22.34 -4.64 -4.54
C ILE A 245 22.26 -5.50 -3.26
N GLN A 246 23.00 -5.13 -2.20
CA GLN A 246 22.91 -5.81 -0.90
C GLN A 246 21.54 -5.61 -0.28
N PHE A 247 21.00 -4.38 -0.32
CA PHE A 247 19.64 -4.10 0.17
C PHE A 247 18.58 -4.84 -0.65
N ILE A 248 18.72 -4.86 -1.99
CA ILE A 248 17.83 -5.59 -2.91
C ILE A 248 17.82 -7.09 -2.57
N ILE A 249 18.99 -7.72 -2.40
CA ILE A 249 19.10 -9.13 -2.02
C ILE A 249 18.46 -9.37 -0.65
N GLY A 250 18.68 -8.48 0.31
CA GLY A 250 18.02 -8.55 1.62
C GLY A 250 16.49 -8.56 1.51
N CYS A 251 15.92 -7.64 0.71
CA CYS A 251 14.47 -7.63 0.45
C CYS A 251 14.01 -8.94 -0.21
N ILE A 252 14.71 -9.45 -1.22
CA ILE A 252 14.36 -10.71 -1.91
C ILE A 252 14.36 -11.90 -0.93
N LEU A 253 15.34 -11.98 -0.04
CA LEU A 253 15.38 -13.05 0.96
C LEU A 253 14.20 -12.98 1.93
N VAL A 254 13.84 -11.78 2.39
CA VAL A 254 12.67 -11.59 3.25
C VAL A 254 11.37 -11.96 2.51
N GLU A 255 11.22 -11.56 1.23
CA GLU A 255 10.09 -11.93 0.38
C GLU A 255 9.92 -13.46 0.28
N ILE A 256 11.01 -14.19 0.06
CA ILE A 256 10.99 -15.65 -0.02
C ILE A 256 10.58 -16.27 1.33
N ILE A 257 11.15 -15.78 2.44
CA ILE A 257 10.80 -16.26 3.78
C ILE A 257 9.31 -16.03 4.05
N LEU A 258 8.78 -14.83 3.75
CA LEU A 258 7.36 -14.54 3.93
C LEU A 258 6.47 -15.41 3.03
N GLY A 259 6.87 -15.66 1.77
CA GLY A 259 6.16 -16.57 0.87
C GLY A 259 6.13 -18.01 1.39
N ILE A 260 7.23 -18.50 1.94
CA ILE A 260 7.33 -19.83 2.58
C ILE A 260 6.40 -19.90 3.80
N LEU A 261 6.41 -18.87 4.66
CA LEU A 261 5.55 -18.81 5.84
C LEU A 261 4.07 -18.80 5.45
N MET A 262 3.68 -18.01 4.44
CA MET A 262 2.29 -17.98 3.97
C MET A 262 1.82 -19.34 3.43
N TYR A 263 2.67 -20.07 2.76
CA TYR A 263 2.31 -21.35 2.15
C TYR A 263 2.33 -22.53 3.12
N TYR A 264 3.34 -22.60 4.02
CA TYR A 264 3.54 -23.77 4.89
C TYR A 264 3.01 -23.61 6.31
N VAL A 265 2.68 -22.37 6.71
CA VAL A 265 2.20 -22.02 8.07
C VAL A 265 0.82 -21.33 8.00
N ASP A 266 0.08 -21.55 6.90
CA ASP A 266 -1.31 -21.10 6.73
C ASP A 266 -1.52 -19.62 7.04
N PHE A 267 -0.74 -18.75 6.37
CA PHE A 267 -0.87 -17.28 6.45
C PHE A 267 -0.79 -16.70 7.86
N PRO A 268 0.33 -16.82 8.58
CA PRO A 268 0.48 -16.18 9.89
C PRO A 268 0.10 -14.70 9.84
N TRP A 269 -0.50 -14.23 10.91
CA TRP A 269 -0.96 -12.85 10.99
C TRP A 269 0.14 -11.85 10.62
N GLY A 270 -0.19 -10.88 9.78
CA GLY A 270 0.73 -9.83 9.33
C GLY A 270 1.65 -10.21 8.18
N THR A 271 1.75 -11.48 7.76
CA THR A 271 2.65 -11.90 6.66
C THR A 271 2.27 -11.30 5.32
N GLN A 272 0.98 -11.25 4.98
CA GLN A 272 0.50 -10.65 3.73
C GLN A 272 0.83 -9.15 3.59
N PRO A 273 0.49 -8.27 4.56
CA PRO A 273 0.84 -6.87 4.46
C PRO A 273 2.36 -6.63 4.52
N LEU A 274 3.11 -7.46 5.25
CA LEU A 274 4.57 -7.34 5.30
C LEU A 274 5.20 -7.73 3.97
N HIS A 275 4.75 -8.82 3.32
CA HIS A 275 5.18 -9.22 1.98
C HIS A 275 4.94 -8.08 0.97
N LEU A 276 3.76 -7.46 0.97
CA LEU A 276 3.47 -6.32 0.12
C LEU A 276 4.39 -5.11 0.39
N LEU A 277 4.67 -4.83 1.67
CA LEU A 277 5.56 -3.73 2.06
C LEU A 277 6.99 -3.96 1.56
N ILE A 278 7.53 -5.18 1.75
CA ILE A 278 8.88 -5.53 1.30
C ILE A 278 8.97 -5.52 -0.23
N ALA A 279 7.92 -5.98 -0.95
CA ALA A 279 7.84 -5.89 -2.41
C ALA A 279 7.90 -4.42 -2.89
N ALA A 280 7.18 -3.51 -2.21
CA ALA A 280 7.23 -2.08 -2.51
C ALA A 280 8.62 -1.46 -2.21
N LEU A 281 9.30 -1.91 -1.14
CA LEU A 281 10.67 -1.50 -0.83
C LEU A 281 11.67 -2.04 -1.86
N LEU A 282 11.53 -3.28 -2.30
CA LEU A 282 12.34 -3.90 -3.35
C LEU A 282 12.21 -3.11 -4.67
N PHE A 283 10.98 -2.87 -5.11
CA PHE A 283 10.67 -2.03 -6.27
C PHE A 283 11.32 -0.64 -6.14
N SER A 284 11.15 0.01 -4.99
CA SER A 284 11.67 1.34 -4.72
C SER A 284 13.19 1.39 -4.77
N ALA A 285 13.86 0.39 -4.21
CA ALA A 285 15.32 0.29 -4.19
C ALA A 285 15.89 0.11 -5.61
N GLN A 286 15.31 -0.78 -6.41
CA GLN A 286 15.72 -1.02 -7.79
C GLN A 286 15.49 0.21 -8.66
N LEU A 287 14.29 0.83 -8.60
CA LEU A 287 13.98 2.04 -9.34
C LEU A 287 14.90 3.19 -8.94
N TYR A 288 15.10 3.41 -7.63
CA TYR A 288 16.00 4.47 -7.16
C TYR A 288 17.44 4.26 -7.62
N TRP A 289 17.93 3.02 -7.59
CA TRP A 289 19.26 2.69 -8.10
C TRP A 289 19.40 3.01 -9.58
N LEU A 290 18.44 2.61 -10.42
CA LEU A 290 18.41 2.93 -11.86
C LEU A 290 18.36 4.45 -12.11
N LEU A 291 17.52 5.16 -11.35
CA LEU A 291 17.46 6.63 -11.46
C LEU A 291 18.80 7.29 -11.11
N ARG A 292 19.48 6.81 -10.06
CA ARG A 292 20.79 7.33 -9.63
C ARG A 292 21.93 7.02 -10.62
N ILE A 293 21.80 5.93 -11.38
CA ILE A 293 22.73 5.63 -12.50
C ILE A 293 22.47 6.57 -13.67
N LYS A 294 21.19 6.75 -14.08
CA LYS A 294 20.85 7.43 -15.32
C LYS A 294 20.73 8.96 -15.21
N LEU A 295 20.28 9.46 -14.07
CA LEU A 295 20.01 10.89 -13.92
C LEU A 295 21.27 11.64 -13.44
N LYS A 296 21.61 12.70 -14.18
CA LYS A 296 22.53 13.72 -13.64
C LYS A 296 21.79 14.45 -12.51
N SER A 297 22.28 14.31 -11.29
CA SER A 297 21.78 15.09 -10.16
C SER A 297 22.37 16.50 -10.19
N TYR A 298 21.63 17.46 -9.66
CA TYR A 298 22.15 18.80 -9.49
C TYR A 298 22.74 18.93 -8.07
N ASP A 299 23.89 19.58 -7.98
CA ASP A 299 24.50 19.90 -6.71
C ASP A 299 23.82 21.16 -6.16
N PHE A 300 23.15 21.02 -5.02
CA PHE A 300 22.53 22.14 -4.28
C PHE A 300 23.49 22.70 -3.22
N SER A 301 24.79 22.54 -3.39
CA SER A 301 25.72 23.27 -2.53
C SER A 301 25.45 24.76 -2.67
N ILE A 302 24.83 25.31 -1.61
CA ILE A 302 24.67 26.75 -1.37
C ILE A 302 26.04 27.34 -1.04
#